data_6fa1cb0500a9d36adf858d7e98f80c04
#
_entry.id   6fa1cb0500a9d36adf858d7e98f80c04
#
_cell.length_a   1.000
_cell.length_b   1.000
_cell.length_c   1.000
_cell.angle_alpha   90.00
_cell.angle_beta   90.00
_cell.angle_gamma   90.00
#
_symmetry.space_group_name_H-M   'P 1'
#
loop_
_entity.id
_entity.type
_entity.pdbx_description
1 polymer ?
#
loop_
_entity_poly.entity_id
_entity_poly.type
_entity_poly.pdbx_seq_one_letter_code
_entity_poly.pdbx_strand_id
1 'polypeptide(L)'
;MKIELNNIKVSAVFDGYLNSDEEGVVAYGGKLNVRPKYQREFIYKDDQRDAVIDTIRKGFPLNVMYWAVNNDGTFEVLDGQQRTISICEYLNNMFSVINDGNRQKFFNLTESEKQQIFDYELMVYFCEGDDKEKLEWFKTINIAGVKLSDQELRNAVYTGPWLTDAKKYFSKTNCPAQGLAGKYLSGAVNRQEYLETALGWISKWDITGYMADHQNEQNANELWLYFRSVIDWVELTFPKYRSEMKGLNWGKLFDQYNAIQYNTDDLESEIVELMMDEDVTKKSGVYEYVLTGDEKCL
;
A
#
# COMPACT_ATOMS: atom_id res chain seq x y z
N MET A 1 -25.43 10.51 -4.83
CA MET A 1 -24.42 11.15 -3.94
C MET A 1 -24.59 12.67 -3.98
N LYS A 2 -24.69 13.34 -2.83
CA LYS A 2 -24.67 14.82 -2.70
C LYS A 2 -23.21 15.26 -2.46
N ILE A 3 -22.76 16.33 -3.12
CA ILE A 3 -21.40 16.86 -2.99
C ILE A 3 -21.50 18.35 -2.69
N GLU A 4 -20.84 18.80 -1.61
CA GLU A 4 -20.86 20.18 -1.14
C GLU A 4 -19.45 20.69 -0.85
N LEU A 5 -19.06 21.83 -1.46
CA LEU A 5 -17.76 22.43 -1.24
C LEU A 5 -17.72 23.21 0.08
N ASN A 6 -16.71 22.95 0.87
CA ASN A 6 -16.42 23.62 2.13
C ASN A 6 -14.99 24.11 2.16
N ASN A 7 -14.77 25.30 2.74
CA ASN A 7 -13.44 25.82 3.01
C ASN A 7 -13.09 25.54 4.47
N ILE A 8 -12.07 24.73 4.69
CA ILE A 8 -11.66 24.29 6.03
C ILE A 8 -10.25 24.82 6.32
N LYS A 9 -10.12 25.61 7.40
CA LYS A 9 -8.80 26.10 7.82
C LYS A 9 -7.87 24.96 8.21
N VAL A 10 -6.59 25.11 7.88
CA VAL A 10 -5.53 24.19 8.30
C VAL A 10 -5.51 24.01 9.82
N SER A 11 -5.72 25.09 10.59
CA SER A 11 -5.83 25.01 12.05
C SER A 11 -6.95 24.08 12.53
N ALA A 12 -8.10 24.09 11.85
CA ALA A 12 -9.21 23.19 12.19
C ALA A 12 -8.91 21.74 11.83
N VAL A 13 -8.23 21.49 10.71
CA VAL A 13 -7.83 20.13 10.33
C VAL A 13 -6.77 19.59 11.29
N PHE A 14 -5.83 20.44 11.72
CA PHE A 14 -4.77 20.05 12.65
C PHE A 14 -5.28 19.77 14.06
N ASP A 15 -6.40 20.37 14.47
CA ASP A 15 -6.99 20.11 15.79
C ASP A 15 -7.24 18.61 16.00
N GLY A 16 -6.76 18.08 17.12
CA GLY A 16 -6.89 16.67 17.46
C GLY A 16 -6.14 15.71 16.52
N TYR A 17 -5.14 16.19 15.74
CA TYR A 17 -4.35 15.32 14.88
C TYR A 17 -3.53 14.32 15.69
N LEU A 18 -3.71 13.05 15.38
CA LEU A 18 -2.95 11.93 15.90
C LEU A 18 -2.59 10.98 14.75
N ASN A 19 -1.32 10.58 14.69
CA ASN A 19 -0.85 9.55 13.77
C ASN A 19 -0.27 8.40 14.59
N SER A 20 -0.99 7.29 14.65
CA SER A 20 -0.65 6.09 15.40
C SER A 20 -0.69 4.87 14.49
N ASP A 21 0.28 3.99 14.64
CA ASP A 21 0.32 2.73 13.90
C ASP A 21 -0.81 1.78 14.30
N GLU A 22 -1.29 1.88 15.54
CA GLU A 22 -2.34 1.02 16.08
C GLU A 22 -3.75 1.61 15.85
N GLU A 23 -3.92 2.90 16.13
CA GLU A 23 -5.22 3.58 16.11
C GLU A 23 -5.55 4.25 14.76
N GLY A 24 -4.56 4.32 13.86
CA GLY A 24 -4.69 4.97 12.57
C GLY A 24 -4.35 6.47 12.61
N VAL A 25 -4.83 7.22 11.63
CA VAL A 25 -4.58 8.67 11.51
C VAL A 25 -5.90 9.41 11.60
N VAL A 26 -6.01 10.27 12.61
CA VAL A 26 -7.21 11.09 12.84
C VAL A 26 -6.85 12.57 12.87
N ALA A 27 -7.82 13.43 12.55
CA ALA A 27 -7.69 14.89 12.51
C ALA A 27 -9.06 15.55 12.72
N TYR A 28 -9.13 16.87 12.63
CA TYR A 28 -10.36 17.64 12.67
C TYR A 28 -11.19 17.38 13.94
N GLY A 29 -10.57 17.58 15.08
CA GLY A 29 -11.16 17.30 16.38
C GLY A 29 -11.45 15.81 16.62
N GLY A 30 -10.70 14.92 16.00
CA GLY A 30 -10.91 13.47 16.05
C GLY A 30 -12.05 12.95 15.16
N LYS A 31 -12.72 13.85 14.42
CA LYS A 31 -13.85 13.49 13.55
C LYS A 31 -13.45 13.00 12.17
N LEU A 32 -12.23 13.30 11.70
CA LEU A 32 -11.75 12.90 10.39
C LEU A 32 -10.83 11.69 10.51
N ASN A 33 -11.23 10.56 9.94
CA ASN A 33 -10.35 9.43 9.67
C ASN A 33 -9.55 9.75 8.40
N VAL A 34 -8.27 10.10 8.57
CA VAL A 34 -7.40 10.49 7.46
C VAL A 34 -6.89 9.27 6.70
N ARG A 35 -6.77 8.13 7.38
CA ARG A 35 -6.32 6.86 6.78
C ARG A 35 -7.34 5.75 7.02
N PRO A 36 -8.47 5.75 6.30
CA PRO A 36 -9.42 4.64 6.34
C PRO A 36 -8.74 3.31 6.01
N LYS A 37 -9.32 2.20 6.49
CA LYS A 37 -8.72 0.86 6.36
C LYS A 37 -8.44 0.42 4.93
N TYR A 38 -9.16 0.96 3.96
CA TYR A 38 -8.97 0.67 2.54
C TYR A 38 -7.86 1.51 1.89
N GLN A 39 -7.42 2.61 2.50
CA GLN A 39 -6.35 3.44 1.96
C GLN A 39 -4.96 2.88 2.29
N ARG A 40 -3.99 3.26 1.47
CA ARG A 40 -2.58 2.88 1.63
C ARG A 40 -1.89 3.70 2.72
N GLU A 41 -0.71 3.26 3.13
CA GLU A 41 0.19 4.03 3.98
C GLU A 41 0.68 5.33 3.31
N PHE A 42 1.25 6.21 4.12
CA PHE A 42 1.89 7.43 3.63
C PHE A 42 3.07 7.11 2.70
N ILE A 43 3.04 7.62 1.46
CA ILE A 43 4.02 7.29 0.42
C ILE A 43 4.71 8.50 -0.20
N TYR A 44 4.33 9.74 0.16
CA TYR A 44 4.98 10.92 -0.38
C TYR A 44 6.47 10.92 -0.04
N LYS A 45 7.30 11.17 -1.07
CA LYS A 45 8.72 11.44 -0.91
C LYS A 45 8.92 12.84 -0.35
N ASP A 46 10.13 13.12 0.08
CA ASP A 46 10.48 14.42 0.70
C ASP A 46 10.14 15.60 -0.20
N ASP A 47 10.43 15.52 -1.50
CA ASP A 47 10.12 16.55 -2.49
C ASP A 47 8.63 16.83 -2.65
N GLN A 48 7.80 15.78 -2.63
CA GLN A 48 6.34 15.90 -2.71
C GLN A 48 5.75 16.51 -1.45
N ARG A 49 6.27 16.13 -0.29
CA ARG A 49 5.90 16.64 1.02
C ARG A 49 6.26 18.12 1.17
N ASP A 50 7.49 18.46 0.78
CA ASP A 50 8.00 19.85 0.78
C ASP A 50 7.16 20.73 -0.15
N ALA A 51 6.77 20.24 -1.33
CA ALA A 51 5.94 20.97 -2.30
C ALA A 51 4.54 21.31 -1.74
N VAL A 52 3.93 20.45 -0.92
CA VAL A 52 2.64 20.75 -0.27
C VAL A 52 2.78 21.97 0.66
N ILE A 53 3.81 21.97 1.50
CA ILE A 53 4.04 23.05 2.48
C ILE A 53 4.42 24.36 1.77
N ASP A 54 5.27 24.28 0.74
CA ASP A 54 5.67 25.45 -0.07
C ASP A 54 4.45 26.09 -0.77
N THR A 55 3.53 25.28 -1.28
CA THR A 55 2.27 25.75 -1.89
C THR A 55 1.43 26.55 -0.90
N ILE A 56 1.25 26.04 0.33
CA ILE A 56 0.49 26.72 1.40
C ILE A 56 1.17 28.04 1.78
N ARG A 57 2.48 28.04 1.97
CA ARG A 57 3.25 29.23 2.35
C ARG A 57 3.19 30.31 1.30
N LYS A 58 3.13 29.96 0.01
CA LYS A 58 2.95 30.91 -1.09
C LYS A 58 1.51 31.37 -1.28
N GLY A 59 0.56 30.83 -0.53
CA GLY A 59 -0.86 31.11 -0.70
C GLY A 59 -1.42 30.58 -2.03
N PHE A 60 -0.76 29.64 -2.67
CA PHE A 60 -1.23 29.03 -3.93
C PHE A 60 -2.30 27.97 -3.64
N PRO A 61 -3.26 27.76 -4.56
CA PRO A 61 -4.29 26.76 -4.34
C PRO A 61 -3.71 25.34 -4.38
N LEU A 62 -4.01 24.58 -3.34
CA LEU A 62 -3.86 23.13 -3.36
C LEU A 62 -5.05 22.49 -4.11
N ASN A 63 -4.80 21.33 -4.72
CA ASN A 63 -5.88 20.54 -5.30
C ASN A 63 -6.94 20.25 -4.23
N VAL A 64 -8.21 20.25 -4.64
CA VAL A 64 -9.36 19.95 -3.79
C VAL A 64 -9.20 18.58 -3.12
N MET A 65 -9.78 18.44 -1.94
CA MET A 65 -9.85 17.19 -1.18
C MET A 65 -11.29 16.68 -1.15
N TYR A 66 -11.48 15.39 -0.93
CA TYR A 66 -12.80 14.77 -0.85
C TYR A 66 -12.93 13.98 0.44
N TRP A 67 -13.93 14.29 1.24
CA TRP A 67 -14.25 13.60 2.48
C TRP A 67 -15.64 12.97 2.39
N ALA A 68 -15.75 11.66 2.66
CA ALA A 68 -17.02 10.98 2.81
C ALA A 68 -17.63 11.37 4.16
N VAL A 69 -18.91 11.72 4.17
CA VAL A 69 -19.68 11.97 5.39
C VAL A 69 -20.29 10.64 5.85
N ASN A 70 -20.07 10.29 7.11
CA ASN A 70 -20.66 9.12 7.75
C ASN A 70 -21.97 9.48 8.48
N ASN A 71 -22.82 8.46 8.75
CA ASN A 71 -24.11 8.66 9.38
C ASN A 71 -24.02 9.19 10.82
N ASP A 72 -22.89 9.03 11.48
CA ASP A 72 -22.60 9.53 12.83
C ASP A 72 -22.02 10.96 12.86
N GLY A 73 -21.90 11.60 11.69
CA GLY A 73 -21.34 12.94 11.55
C GLY A 73 -19.79 12.98 11.55
N THR A 74 -19.14 11.83 11.49
CA THR A 74 -17.70 11.72 11.25
C THR A 74 -17.38 11.73 9.77
N PHE A 75 -16.09 11.82 9.42
CA PHE A 75 -15.62 11.90 8.05
C PHE A 75 -14.53 10.88 7.77
N GLU A 76 -14.45 10.44 6.53
CA GLU A 76 -13.32 9.66 6.01
C GLU A 76 -12.74 10.33 4.77
N VAL A 77 -11.40 10.39 4.69
CA VAL A 77 -10.75 10.94 3.50
C VAL A 77 -10.94 9.99 2.33
N LEU A 78 -11.54 10.47 1.24
CA LEU A 78 -11.59 9.78 -0.05
C LEU A 78 -10.36 10.15 -0.90
N ASP A 79 -10.03 11.45 -0.98
CA ASP A 79 -8.79 11.95 -1.58
C ASP A 79 -8.24 13.12 -0.77
N GLY A 80 -6.91 13.24 -0.75
CA GLY A 80 -6.19 14.25 0.02
C GLY A 80 -5.44 13.69 1.24
N GLN A 81 -5.44 12.38 1.47
CA GLN A 81 -4.73 11.73 2.58
C GLN A 81 -3.29 12.21 2.70
N GLN A 82 -2.51 12.10 1.62
CA GLN A 82 -1.09 12.42 1.61
C GLN A 82 -0.83 13.90 1.92
N ARG A 83 -1.67 14.79 1.39
CA ARG A 83 -1.61 16.24 1.65
C ARG A 83 -1.96 16.55 3.10
N THR A 84 -3.03 15.98 3.62
CA THR A 84 -3.45 16.17 5.02
C THR A 84 -2.36 15.71 5.99
N ILE A 85 -1.78 14.52 5.80
CA ILE A 85 -0.70 14.01 6.62
C ILE A 85 0.54 14.93 6.52
N SER A 86 0.95 15.34 5.30
CA SER A 86 2.10 16.25 5.13
C SER A 86 1.92 17.55 5.89
N ILE A 87 0.74 18.16 5.82
CA ILE A 87 0.42 19.40 6.53
C ILE A 87 0.54 19.18 8.05
N CYS A 88 -0.16 18.18 8.58
CA CYS A 88 -0.20 17.93 10.02
C CYS A 88 1.16 17.50 10.58
N GLU A 89 1.92 16.67 9.87
CA GLU A 89 3.28 16.27 10.26
C GLU A 89 4.24 17.47 10.29
N TYR A 90 4.12 18.43 9.35
CA TYR A 90 4.90 19.65 9.37
C TYR A 90 4.56 20.50 10.60
N LEU A 91 3.28 20.69 10.89
CA LEU A 91 2.81 21.43 12.08
C LEU A 91 3.28 20.76 13.39
N ASN A 92 3.40 19.44 13.41
CA ASN A 92 3.98 18.66 14.50
C ASN A 92 5.51 18.67 14.51
N ASN A 93 6.16 19.44 13.64
CA ASN A 93 7.63 19.52 13.56
C ASN A 93 8.34 18.18 13.22
N MET A 94 7.67 17.27 12.57
CA MET A 94 8.24 15.95 12.22
C MET A 94 9.29 16.06 11.11
N PHE A 95 9.19 17.06 10.24
CA PHE A 95 10.17 17.32 9.19
C PHE A 95 10.39 18.82 8.97
N SER A 96 11.38 19.17 8.16
CA SER A 96 11.73 20.53 7.79
C SER A 96 11.61 20.73 6.28
N VAL A 97 11.21 21.94 5.84
CA VAL A 97 11.17 22.33 4.43
C VAL A 97 12.21 23.40 4.13
N ILE A 98 12.62 23.54 2.87
CA ILE A 98 13.54 24.62 2.47
C ILE A 98 12.77 25.93 2.37
N ASN A 99 13.25 26.94 3.10
CA ASN A 99 12.76 28.31 3.04
C ASN A 99 13.95 29.23 2.90
N ASP A 100 13.97 30.05 1.85
CA ASP A 100 15.07 30.98 1.55
C ASP A 100 16.47 30.34 1.67
N GLY A 101 16.59 29.12 1.15
CA GLY A 101 17.84 28.36 1.14
C GLY A 101 18.17 27.63 2.46
N ASN A 102 17.36 27.76 3.51
CA ASN A 102 17.57 27.12 4.80
C ASN A 102 16.44 26.10 5.10
N ARG A 103 16.79 24.96 5.71
CA ARG A 103 15.78 24.03 6.21
C ARG A 103 15.17 24.53 7.51
N GLN A 104 13.86 24.70 7.52
CA GLN A 104 13.10 25.20 8.67
C GLN A 104 11.95 24.27 9.03
N LYS A 105 11.81 23.99 10.33
CA LYS A 105 10.61 23.33 10.91
C LYS A 105 9.57 24.40 11.23
N PHE A 106 8.32 24.00 11.43
CA PHE A 106 7.24 24.92 11.75
C PHE A 106 7.52 25.79 12.97
N PHE A 107 8.12 25.25 14.04
CA PHE A 107 8.44 26.03 15.24
C PHE A 107 9.46 27.15 15.00
N ASN A 108 10.31 27.04 13.95
CA ASN A 108 11.30 28.07 13.58
C ASN A 108 10.72 29.27 12.85
N LEU A 109 9.45 29.18 12.38
CA LEU A 109 8.78 30.24 11.66
C LEU A 109 8.42 31.40 12.59
N THR A 110 8.30 32.59 12.02
CA THR A 110 7.73 33.74 12.73
C THR A 110 6.25 33.53 13.02
N GLU A 111 5.70 34.21 14.01
CA GLU A 111 4.28 34.10 14.35
C GLU A 111 3.36 34.47 13.18
N SER A 112 3.76 35.44 12.35
CA SER A 112 3.01 35.81 11.14
C SER A 112 2.97 34.65 10.11
N GLU A 113 4.12 34.00 9.88
CA GLU A 113 4.17 32.85 8.97
C GLU A 113 3.38 31.65 9.50
N LYS A 114 3.44 31.39 10.81
CA LYS A 114 2.63 30.35 11.45
C LYS A 114 1.14 30.63 11.28
N GLN A 115 0.73 31.88 11.53
CA GLN A 115 -0.66 32.28 11.40
C GLN A 115 -1.14 32.18 9.95
N GLN A 116 -0.31 32.54 8.98
CA GLN A 116 -0.63 32.40 7.56
C GLN A 116 -0.90 30.93 7.19
N ILE A 117 -0.11 29.99 7.72
CA ILE A 117 -0.32 28.56 7.48
C ILE A 117 -1.61 28.07 8.18
N PHE A 118 -1.86 28.50 9.43
CA PHE A 118 -3.06 28.12 10.16
C PHE A 118 -4.34 28.66 9.53
N ASP A 119 -4.30 29.86 8.96
CA ASP A 119 -5.45 30.49 8.30
C ASP A 119 -5.64 30.04 6.85
N TYR A 120 -4.71 29.27 6.28
CA TYR A 120 -4.86 28.75 4.93
C TYR A 120 -6.11 27.86 4.83
N GLU A 121 -6.95 28.11 3.82
CA GLU A 121 -8.20 27.38 3.61
C GLU A 121 -8.02 26.26 2.60
N LEU A 122 -8.28 25.03 3.05
CA LEU A 122 -8.34 23.85 2.21
C LEU A 122 -9.74 23.75 1.58
N MET A 123 -9.78 23.56 0.28
CA MET A 123 -11.04 23.30 -0.43
C MET A 123 -11.40 21.81 -0.28
N VAL A 124 -12.48 21.50 0.40
CA VAL A 124 -12.88 20.14 0.72
C VAL A 124 -14.32 19.91 0.26
N TYR A 125 -14.51 18.92 -0.59
CA TYR A 125 -15.84 18.44 -0.93
C TYR A 125 -16.32 17.41 0.09
N PHE A 126 -17.45 17.69 0.74
CA PHE A 126 -18.17 16.72 1.55
C PHE A 126 -19.06 15.87 0.65
N CYS A 127 -18.87 14.56 0.70
CA CYS A 127 -19.54 13.59 -0.15
C CYS A 127 -20.50 12.74 0.69
N GLU A 128 -21.82 13.00 0.59
CA GLU A 128 -22.86 12.22 1.22
C GLU A 128 -23.48 11.23 0.23
N GLY A 129 -23.55 9.96 0.61
CA GLY A 129 -24.13 8.92 -0.23
C GLY A 129 -24.00 7.55 0.45
N ASP A 130 -24.53 6.51 -0.19
CA ASP A 130 -24.33 5.15 0.28
C ASP A 130 -22.88 4.66 -0.03
N ASP A 131 -22.52 3.52 0.55
CA ASP A 131 -21.14 3.00 0.42
C ASP A 131 -20.77 2.65 -1.03
N LYS A 132 -21.76 2.25 -1.83
CA LYS A 132 -21.57 1.96 -3.25
C LYS A 132 -21.27 3.22 -4.04
N GLU A 133 -22.04 4.29 -3.82
CA GLU A 133 -21.83 5.60 -4.46
C GLU A 133 -20.48 6.21 -4.05
N LYS A 134 -20.11 6.12 -2.76
CA LYS A 134 -18.82 6.58 -2.24
C LYS A 134 -17.66 5.83 -2.91
N LEU A 135 -17.78 4.50 -3.06
CA LEU A 135 -16.77 3.67 -3.68
C LEU A 135 -16.63 3.96 -5.19
N GLU A 136 -17.72 4.12 -5.91
CA GLU A 136 -17.70 4.50 -7.33
C GLU A 136 -17.05 5.87 -7.52
N TRP A 137 -17.36 6.82 -6.66
CA TRP A 137 -16.73 8.13 -6.67
C TRP A 137 -15.24 8.07 -6.34
N PHE A 138 -14.86 7.31 -5.32
CA PHE A 138 -13.46 7.07 -4.95
C PHE A 138 -12.64 6.52 -6.13
N LYS A 139 -13.17 5.57 -6.90
CA LYS A 139 -12.54 5.08 -8.12
C LYS A 139 -12.37 6.21 -9.16
N THR A 140 -13.37 7.06 -9.28
CA THR A 140 -13.40 8.14 -10.29
C THR A 140 -12.37 9.24 -9.98
N ILE A 141 -12.30 9.73 -8.74
CA ILE A 141 -11.39 10.82 -8.35
C ILE A 141 -9.92 10.41 -8.40
N ASN A 142 -9.61 9.15 -8.16
CA ASN A 142 -8.24 8.63 -8.21
C ASN A 142 -7.66 8.51 -9.64
N ILE A 143 -8.47 8.74 -10.69
CA ILE A 143 -8.00 8.77 -12.09
C ILE A 143 -7.02 9.93 -12.34
N ALA A 144 -7.16 11.04 -11.63
CA ALA A 144 -6.37 12.26 -11.84
C ALA A 144 -5.07 12.33 -10.98
N GLY A 145 -4.89 11.43 -10.01
CA GLY A 145 -3.76 11.41 -9.07
C GLY A 145 -2.80 10.24 -9.27
N VAL A 146 -2.12 9.84 -8.20
CA VAL A 146 -1.36 8.57 -8.21
C VAL A 146 -2.38 7.43 -8.24
N LYS A 147 -2.51 6.82 -9.41
CA LYS A 147 -3.49 5.77 -9.68
C LYS A 147 -3.40 4.64 -8.63
N LEU A 148 -4.54 4.28 -8.08
CA LEU A 148 -4.63 3.11 -7.21
C LEU A 148 -4.33 1.84 -8.00
N SER A 149 -3.67 0.90 -7.36
CA SER A 149 -3.53 -0.46 -7.89
C SER A 149 -4.88 -1.20 -7.81
N ASP A 150 -5.00 -2.27 -8.59
CA ASP A 150 -6.21 -3.09 -8.55
C ASP A 150 -6.44 -3.69 -7.16
N GLN A 151 -5.36 -4.01 -6.44
CA GLN A 151 -5.47 -4.51 -5.06
C GLN A 151 -5.91 -3.43 -4.08
N GLU A 152 -5.46 -2.17 -4.24
CA GLU A 152 -5.94 -1.06 -3.42
C GLU A 152 -7.46 -0.83 -3.63
N LEU A 153 -7.94 -1.00 -4.86
CA LEU A 153 -9.37 -0.95 -5.17
C LEU A 153 -10.14 -2.13 -4.56
N ARG A 154 -9.63 -3.37 -4.67
CA ARG A 154 -10.23 -4.54 -4.00
C ARG A 154 -10.29 -4.37 -2.49
N ASN A 155 -9.24 -3.81 -1.87
CA ASN A 155 -9.22 -3.53 -0.44
C ASN A 155 -10.33 -2.57 0.00
N ALA A 156 -10.72 -1.62 -0.85
CA ALA A 156 -11.84 -0.71 -0.57
C ALA A 156 -13.20 -1.43 -0.64
N VAL A 157 -13.35 -2.36 -1.60
CA VAL A 157 -14.61 -3.12 -1.78
C VAL A 157 -14.82 -4.13 -0.66
N TYR A 158 -13.76 -4.88 -0.30
CA TYR A 158 -13.82 -6.02 0.62
C TYR A 158 -13.25 -5.67 2.00
N THR A 159 -13.53 -4.45 2.47
CA THR A 159 -13.14 -4.01 3.82
C THR A 159 -13.83 -4.87 4.87
N GLY A 160 -13.07 -5.43 5.81
CA GLY A 160 -13.58 -6.29 6.86
C GLY A 160 -12.52 -6.73 7.87
N PRO A 161 -12.90 -7.53 8.89
CA PRO A 161 -11.96 -8.03 9.89
C PRO A 161 -10.81 -8.84 9.26
N TRP A 162 -11.13 -9.69 8.28
CA TRP A 162 -10.17 -10.50 7.56
C TRP A 162 -9.09 -9.65 6.87
N LEU A 163 -9.51 -8.63 6.08
CA LEU A 163 -8.56 -7.74 5.41
C LEU A 163 -7.71 -6.95 6.42
N THR A 164 -8.31 -6.53 7.52
CA THR A 164 -7.59 -5.81 8.59
C THR A 164 -6.47 -6.67 9.16
N ASP A 165 -6.72 -7.98 9.33
CA ASP A 165 -5.73 -8.92 9.81
C ASP A 165 -4.69 -9.26 8.73
N ALA A 166 -5.10 -9.53 7.49
CA ALA A 166 -4.20 -9.78 6.36
C ALA A 166 -3.18 -8.65 6.17
N LYS A 167 -3.61 -7.39 6.30
CA LYS A 167 -2.73 -6.22 6.17
C LYS A 167 -1.61 -6.17 7.21
N LYS A 168 -1.75 -6.78 8.38
CA LYS A 168 -0.67 -6.89 9.38
C LYS A 168 0.50 -7.72 8.85
N TYR A 169 0.21 -8.74 8.06
CA TYR A 169 1.23 -9.64 7.50
C TYR A 169 1.85 -9.11 6.21
N PHE A 170 1.08 -8.39 5.36
CA PHE A 170 1.46 -8.15 3.97
C PHE A 170 1.60 -6.68 3.56
N SER A 171 1.09 -5.72 4.33
CA SER A 171 0.84 -4.37 3.81
C SER A 171 1.56 -3.24 4.54
N LYS A 172 2.31 -3.53 5.58
CA LYS A 172 3.11 -2.53 6.34
C LYS A 172 4.58 -2.65 5.99
N THR A 173 5.28 -1.54 5.99
CA THR A 173 6.75 -1.53 5.91
C THR A 173 7.33 -2.40 7.04
N ASN A 174 8.28 -3.26 6.71
CA ASN A 174 8.85 -4.26 7.61
C ASN A 174 7.85 -5.31 8.12
N CYS A 175 6.76 -5.55 7.39
CA CYS A 175 5.80 -6.61 7.73
C CYS A 175 6.44 -8.01 7.64
N PRO A 176 5.82 -9.03 8.29
CA PRO A 176 6.32 -10.40 8.28
C PRO A 176 6.59 -10.96 6.87
N ALA A 177 5.73 -10.69 5.90
CA ALA A 177 5.92 -11.15 4.52
C ALA A 177 7.15 -10.52 3.86
N GLN A 178 7.45 -9.25 4.15
CA GLN A 178 8.65 -8.60 3.63
C GLN A 178 9.92 -9.20 4.22
N GLY A 179 9.94 -9.48 5.52
CA GLY A 179 11.06 -10.13 6.19
C GLY A 179 11.31 -11.54 5.67
N LEU A 180 10.24 -12.32 5.45
CA LEU A 180 10.33 -13.71 5.00
C LEU A 180 10.69 -13.82 3.51
N ALA A 181 10.03 -13.05 2.65
CA ALA A 181 10.01 -13.29 1.21
C ALA A 181 10.52 -12.13 0.34
N GLY A 182 11.08 -11.07 0.94
CA GLY A 182 11.48 -9.87 0.20
C GLY A 182 12.49 -10.11 -0.92
N LYS A 183 13.30 -11.17 -0.84
CA LYS A 183 14.23 -11.58 -1.90
C LYS A 183 13.52 -12.28 -3.07
N TYR A 184 12.37 -12.92 -2.84
CA TYR A 184 11.63 -13.69 -3.85
C TYR A 184 10.50 -12.90 -4.52
N LEU A 185 9.95 -11.90 -3.84
CA LEU A 185 8.83 -11.10 -4.33
C LEU A 185 9.31 -9.84 -5.05
N SER A 186 8.56 -9.46 -6.07
CA SER A 186 8.66 -8.15 -6.71
C SER A 186 7.61 -7.20 -6.13
N GLY A 187 7.83 -5.89 -6.33
CA GLY A 187 6.86 -4.86 -5.97
C GLY A 187 7.10 -4.22 -4.61
N ALA A 188 6.15 -3.38 -4.20
CA ALA A 188 6.21 -2.56 -3.00
C ALA A 188 5.09 -2.93 -2.02
N VAL A 189 5.45 -3.18 -0.77
CA VAL A 189 4.52 -3.58 0.31
C VAL A 189 3.43 -2.53 0.51
N ASN A 190 3.81 -1.25 0.55
CA ASN A 190 2.91 -0.13 0.75
C ASN A 190 1.95 0.13 -0.43
N ARG A 191 2.23 -0.49 -1.61
CA ARG A 191 1.33 -0.52 -2.77
C ARG A 191 0.44 -1.77 -2.79
N GLN A 192 0.44 -2.55 -1.72
CA GLN A 192 -0.34 -3.77 -1.55
C GLN A 192 0.07 -4.93 -2.47
N GLU A 193 1.21 -4.83 -3.16
CA GLU A 193 1.65 -5.82 -4.16
C GLU A 193 2.04 -7.17 -3.53
N TYR A 194 2.51 -7.17 -2.27
CA TYR A 194 2.76 -8.43 -1.54
C TYR A 194 1.45 -9.14 -1.17
N LEU A 195 0.43 -8.37 -0.73
CA LEU A 195 -0.89 -8.92 -0.48
C LEU A 195 -1.51 -9.46 -1.77
N GLU A 196 -1.42 -8.70 -2.87
CA GLU A 196 -1.92 -9.13 -4.18
C GLU A 196 -1.27 -10.43 -4.65
N THR A 197 0.05 -10.55 -4.49
CA THR A 197 0.79 -11.77 -4.86
C THR A 197 0.34 -12.97 -4.03
N ALA A 198 0.25 -12.82 -2.71
CA ALA A 198 -0.20 -13.91 -1.82
C ALA A 198 -1.64 -14.34 -2.14
N LEU A 199 -2.52 -13.38 -2.37
CA LEU A 199 -3.90 -13.63 -2.80
C LEU A 199 -3.96 -14.32 -4.16
N GLY A 200 -3.18 -13.85 -5.13
CA GLY A 200 -3.09 -14.45 -6.46
C GLY A 200 -2.65 -15.91 -6.40
N TRP A 201 -1.72 -16.23 -5.52
CA TRP A 201 -1.26 -17.62 -5.34
C TRP A 201 -2.34 -18.52 -4.76
N ILE A 202 -2.92 -18.17 -3.62
CA ILE A 202 -3.90 -19.04 -2.94
C ILE A 202 -5.20 -19.20 -3.74
N SER A 203 -5.64 -18.11 -4.38
CA SER A 203 -6.89 -18.08 -5.15
C SER A 203 -6.76 -18.53 -6.61
N LYS A 204 -5.54 -18.88 -7.05
CA LYS A 204 -5.22 -19.11 -8.48
C LYS A 204 -5.67 -17.95 -9.37
N TRP A 205 -5.46 -16.72 -8.86
CA TRP A 205 -5.81 -15.42 -9.46
C TRP A 205 -7.30 -15.05 -9.49
N ASP A 206 -8.19 -15.83 -8.86
CA ASP A 206 -9.53 -15.34 -8.52
C ASP A 206 -9.53 -14.59 -7.19
N ILE A 207 -8.75 -13.51 -7.14
CA ILE A 207 -8.58 -12.70 -5.93
C ILE A 207 -9.91 -12.12 -5.45
N THR A 208 -10.76 -11.70 -6.38
CA THR A 208 -12.05 -11.08 -6.08
C THR A 208 -13.00 -12.06 -5.40
N GLY A 209 -13.12 -13.29 -5.93
CA GLY A 209 -13.92 -14.37 -5.32
C GLY A 209 -13.40 -14.71 -3.93
N TYR A 210 -12.08 -14.93 -3.81
CA TYR A 210 -11.48 -15.26 -2.52
C TYR A 210 -11.72 -14.18 -1.44
N MET A 211 -11.53 -12.90 -1.76
CA MET A 211 -11.77 -11.81 -0.82
C MET A 211 -13.24 -11.67 -0.43
N ALA A 212 -14.17 -11.91 -1.36
CA ALA A 212 -15.60 -11.87 -1.09
C ALA A 212 -16.01 -12.98 -0.10
N ASP A 213 -15.50 -14.19 -0.29
CA ASP A 213 -15.83 -15.36 0.54
C ASP A 213 -15.31 -15.21 1.98
N HIS A 214 -14.11 -14.60 2.14
CA HIS A 214 -13.44 -14.48 3.43
C HIS A 214 -13.67 -13.15 4.15
N GLN A 215 -14.35 -12.17 3.54
CA GLN A 215 -14.48 -10.79 4.03
C GLN A 215 -14.86 -10.68 5.51
N ASN A 216 -15.74 -11.53 5.99
CA ASN A 216 -16.31 -11.51 7.35
C ASN A 216 -15.55 -12.40 8.35
N GLU A 217 -14.54 -13.12 7.93
CA GLU A 217 -13.71 -13.93 8.81
C GLU A 217 -12.86 -13.03 9.73
N GLN A 218 -12.54 -13.54 10.94
CA GLN A 218 -11.89 -12.75 11.97
C GLN A 218 -10.36 -12.63 11.76
N ASN A 219 -9.76 -13.53 10.98
CA ASN A 219 -8.32 -13.55 10.74
C ASN A 219 -8.00 -14.09 9.34
N ALA A 220 -6.77 -13.82 8.90
CA ALA A 220 -6.23 -14.26 7.61
C ALA A 220 -5.15 -15.35 7.78
N ASN A 221 -5.29 -16.20 8.81
CA ASN A 221 -4.31 -17.23 9.12
C ASN A 221 -4.10 -18.23 7.98
N GLU A 222 -5.17 -18.59 7.25
CA GLU A 222 -5.07 -19.49 6.11
C GLU A 222 -4.13 -18.92 5.04
N LEU A 223 -4.37 -17.67 4.63
CA LEU A 223 -3.52 -16.98 3.66
C LEU A 223 -2.06 -16.88 4.13
N TRP A 224 -1.85 -16.56 5.41
CA TRP A 224 -0.51 -16.44 5.99
C TRP A 224 0.23 -17.77 6.03
N LEU A 225 -0.44 -18.83 6.46
CA LEU A 225 0.16 -20.17 6.54
C LEU A 225 0.47 -20.72 5.15
N TYR A 226 -0.44 -20.55 4.19
CA TYR A 226 -0.19 -20.92 2.80
C TYR A 226 1.03 -20.20 2.24
N PHE A 227 1.08 -18.87 2.38
CA PHE A 227 2.20 -18.06 1.92
C PHE A 227 3.53 -18.51 2.51
N ARG A 228 3.58 -18.78 3.82
CA ARG A 228 4.77 -19.33 4.48
C ARG A 228 5.18 -20.66 3.90
N SER A 229 4.23 -21.57 3.72
CA SER A 229 4.50 -22.90 3.17
C SER A 229 5.12 -22.81 1.78
N VAL A 230 4.64 -21.88 0.94
CA VAL A 230 5.24 -21.62 -0.38
C VAL A 230 6.71 -21.21 -0.24
N ILE A 231 7.01 -20.25 0.63
CA ILE A 231 8.38 -19.73 0.77
C ILE A 231 9.30 -20.77 1.42
N ASP A 232 8.84 -21.46 2.45
CA ASP A 232 9.59 -22.54 3.10
C ASP A 232 9.94 -23.64 2.09
N TRP A 233 9.00 -24.02 1.23
CA TRP A 233 9.25 -24.98 0.15
C TRP A 233 10.27 -24.47 -0.87
N VAL A 234 10.19 -23.21 -1.27
CA VAL A 234 11.17 -22.59 -2.18
C VAL A 234 12.58 -22.66 -1.58
N GLU A 235 12.73 -22.34 -0.30
CA GLU A 235 14.03 -22.35 0.38
C GLU A 235 14.59 -23.77 0.56
N LEU A 236 13.72 -24.75 0.77
CA LEU A 236 14.12 -26.16 0.87
C LEU A 236 14.49 -26.76 -0.49
N THR A 237 13.75 -26.41 -1.54
CA THR A 237 13.96 -26.96 -2.89
C THR A 237 15.14 -26.29 -3.59
N PHE A 238 15.29 -24.95 -3.37
CA PHE A 238 16.33 -24.12 -4.01
C PHE A 238 17.15 -23.37 -2.95
N PRO A 239 18.06 -24.04 -2.22
CA PRO A 239 18.77 -23.45 -1.09
C PRO A 239 19.70 -22.30 -1.48
N LYS A 240 20.13 -22.23 -2.75
CA LYS A 240 20.97 -21.14 -3.25
C LYS A 240 20.14 -20.09 -3.95
N TYR A 241 19.95 -18.95 -3.28
CA TYR A 241 19.23 -17.81 -3.85
C TYR A 241 19.98 -17.21 -5.06
N ARG A 242 19.23 -16.88 -6.12
CA ARG A 242 19.67 -16.07 -7.27
C ARG A 242 18.61 -15.01 -7.60
N SER A 243 19.05 -13.91 -8.23
CA SER A 243 18.17 -12.78 -8.59
C SER A 243 17.02 -13.17 -9.52
N GLU A 244 17.23 -14.18 -10.36
CA GLU A 244 16.26 -14.72 -11.31
C GLU A 244 15.05 -15.40 -10.64
N MET A 245 15.19 -15.75 -9.36
CA MET A 245 14.10 -16.27 -8.52
C MET A 245 13.05 -15.21 -8.19
N LYS A 246 13.42 -13.94 -8.35
CA LYS A 246 12.55 -12.84 -7.92
C LYS A 246 11.38 -12.65 -8.88
N GLY A 247 10.17 -12.63 -8.32
CA GLY A 247 8.94 -12.37 -9.06
C GLY A 247 8.36 -13.57 -9.80
N LEU A 248 8.86 -14.77 -9.56
CA LEU A 248 8.29 -16.01 -10.10
C LEU A 248 6.93 -16.32 -9.43
N ASN A 249 6.09 -17.05 -10.15
CA ASN A 249 4.82 -17.54 -9.60
C ASN A 249 5.04 -18.80 -8.73
N TRP A 250 5.68 -18.57 -7.58
CA TRP A 250 6.04 -19.66 -6.66
C TRP A 250 4.83 -20.42 -6.14
N GLY A 251 3.67 -19.75 -5.95
CA GLY A 251 2.45 -20.44 -5.52
C GLY A 251 1.99 -21.49 -6.53
N LYS A 252 2.02 -21.18 -7.84
CA LYS A 252 1.70 -22.16 -8.89
C LYS A 252 2.62 -23.37 -8.83
N LEU A 253 3.92 -23.15 -8.70
CA LEU A 253 4.91 -24.23 -8.66
C LEU A 253 4.76 -25.05 -7.37
N PHE A 254 4.55 -24.39 -6.23
CA PHE A 254 4.27 -25.05 -4.97
C PHE A 254 3.05 -25.97 -5.08
N ASP A 255 1.91 -25.46 -5.54
CA ASP A 255 0.67 -26.24 -5.64
C ASP A 255 0.82 -27.52 -6.48
N GLN A 256 1.70 -27.48 -7.47
CA GLN A 256 1.93 -28.59 -8.39
C GLN A 256 3.02 -29.56 -7.93
N TYR A 257 4.05 -29.07 -7.25
CA TYR A 257 5.31 -29.82 -7.06
C TYR A 257 5.72 -30.02 -5.60
N ASN A 258 5.02 -29.45 -4.60
CA ASN A 258 5.43 -29.54 -3.19
C ASN A 258 5.42 -30.97 -2.62
N ALA A 259 4.66 -31.88 -3.22
CA ALA A 259 4.62 -33.28 -2.80
C ALA A 259 5.78 -34.13 -3.32
N ILE A 260 6.58 -33.58 -4.24
CA ILE A 260 7.72 -34.29 -4.87
C ILE A 260 8.98 -34.00 -4.05
N GLN A 261 9.69 -35.05 -3.70
CA GLN A 261 11.04 -34.90 -3.11
C GLN A 261 12.07 -34.82 -4.22
N TYR A 262 12.77 -33.70 -4.26
CA TYR A 262 13.87 -33.47 -5.20
C TYR A 262 15.23 -33.69 -4.52
N ASN A 263 16.21 -34.20 -5.28
CA ASN A 263 17.58 -34.08 -4.87
C ASN A 263 18.06 -32.66 -5.16
N THR A 264 18.30 -31.88 -4.11
CA THR A 264 18.68 -30.47 -4.23
C THR A 264 20.03 -30.26 -4.91
N ASP A 265 20.97 -31.21 -4.79
CA ASP A 265 22.28 -31.12 -5.45
C ASP A 265 22.16 -31.36 -6.95
N ASP A 266 21.30 -32.27 -7.37
CA ASP A 266 21.04 -32.55 -8.79
C ASP A 266 20.32 -31.34 -9.43
N LEU A 267 19.29 -30.79 -8.78
CA LEU A 267 18.62 -29.56 -9.23
C LEU A 267 19.59 -28.38 -9.35
N GLU A 268 20.44 -28.20 -8.35
CA GLU A 268 21.40 -27.10 -8.34
C GLU A 268 22.43 -27.24 -9.48
N SER A 269 22.88 -28.46 -9.76
CA SER A 269 23.81 -28.73 -10.84
C SER A 269 23.20 -28.41 -12.21
N GLU A 270 21.97 -28.83 -12.44
CA GLU A 270 21.20 -28.54 -13.65
C GLU A 270 20.93 -27.03 -13.82
N ILE A 271 20.54 -26.35 -12.71
CA ILE A 271 20.35 -24.89 -12.73
C ILE A 271 21.64 -24.17 -13.13
N VAL A 272 22.77 -24.55 -12.56
CA VAL A 272 24.07 -23.92 -12.90
C VAL A 272 24.43 -24.10 -14.38
N GLU A 273 24.21 -25.31 -14.93
CA GLU A 273 24.45 -25.59 -16.34
C GLU A 273 23.57 -24.71 -17.24
N LEU A 274 22.27 -24.68 -16.99
CA LEU A 274 21.31 -23.87 -17.75
C LEU A 274 21.52 -22.36 -17.61
N MET A 275 21.99 -21.90 -16.46
CA MET A 275 22.34 -20.47 -16.25
C MET A 275 23.54 -20.04 -17.08
N MET A 276 24.48 -20.97 -17.42
CA MET A 276 25.65 -20.72 -18.24
C MET A 276 25.36 -20.90 -19.73
N ASP A 277 24.30 -21.57 -20.10
CA ASP A 277 23.92 -21.85 -21.48
C ASP A 277 23.45 -20.56 -22.18
N GLU A 278 24.11 -20.18 -23.28
CA GLU A 278 23.78 -18.97 -24.06
C GLU A 278 22.44 -19.10 -24.82
N ASP A 279 22.00 -20.32 -25.10
CA ASP A 279 20.73 -20.59 -25.80
C ASP A 279 19.52 -20.40 -24.86
N VAL A 280 19.70 -20.42 -23.55
CA VAL A 280 18.65 -20.14 -22.58
C VAL A 280 18.37 -18.64 -22.51
N THR A 281 17.31 -18.21 -23.19
CA THR A 281 16.94 -16.78 -23.30
C THR A 281 16.23 -16.22 -22.07
N LYS A 282 15.51 -17.06 -21.33
CA LYS A 282 14.72 -16.68 -20.15
C LYS A 282 15.25 -17.37 -18.89
N LYS A 283 16.31 -16.84 -18.33
CA LYS A 283 16.96 -17.42 -17.13
C LYS A 283 16.02 -17.65 -15.93
N SER A 284 14.98 -16.83 -15.76
CA SER A 284 13.97 -17.05 -14.72
C SER A 284 13.13 -18.32 -14.97
N GLY A 285 12.97 -18.76 -16.19
CA GLY A 285 12.24 -19.97 -16.56
C GLY A 285 12.95 -21.26 -16.18
N VAL A 286 14.27 -21.20 -15.92
CA VAL A 286 15.08 -22.35 -15.48
C VAL A 286 14.47 -23.02 -14.27
N TYR A 287 13.93 -22.25 -13.29
CA TYR A 287 13.33 -22.81 -12.09
C TYR A 287 12.03 -23.59 -12.35
N GLU A 288 11.24 -23.18 -13.34
CA GLU A 288 10.07 -23.94 -13.76
C GLU A 288 10.49 -25.16 -14.59
N TYR A 289 11.48 -25.01 -15.46
CA TYR A 289 12.02 -26.10 -16.28
C TYR A 289 12.54 -27.28 -15.46
N VAL A 290 13.40 -27.03 -14.47
CA VAL A 290 13.99 -28.13 -13.66
C VAL A 290 12.95 -28.89 -12.82
N LEU A 291 11.77 -28.32 -12.62
CA LEU A 291 10.65 -29.01 -11.97
C LEU A 291 9.75 -29.75 -12.96
N THR A 292 9.60 -29.24 -14.19
CA THR A 292 8.61 -29.69 -15.16
C THR A 292 9.19 -30.49 -16.30
N GLY A 293 10.44 -30.23 -16.70
CA GLY A 293 11.04 -30.70 -17.94
C GLY A 293 10.48 -30.04 -19.21
N ASP A 294 9.68 -28.95 -19.09
CA ASP A 294 9.08 -28.27 -20.25
C ASP A 294 10.04 -27.23 -20.85
N GLU A 295 10.62 -27.55 -22.00
CA GLU A 295 11.55 -26.67 -22.73
C GLU A 295 10.96 -25.29 -23.08
N LYS A 296 9.64 -25.14 -23.09
CA LYS A 296 8.99 -23.84 -23.33
C LYS A 296 9.24 -22.81 -22.21
N CYS A 297 9.75 -23.26 -21.06
CA CYS A 297 10.10 -22.39 -19.95
C CYS A 297 11.42 -21.62 -20.17
N LEU A 298 12.32 -22.16 -20.97
CA LEU A 298 13.66 -21.64 -21.27
C LEU A 298 13.63 -20.61 -22.42
#